data_c2bf36533b896408acd1ede351446fed
#
_entry.id   c2bf36533b896408acd1ede351446fed
#
_cell.length_a   1.000
_cell.length_b   1.000
_cell.length_c   1.000
_cell.angle_alpha   90.00
_cell.angle_beta   90.00
_cell.angle_gamma   90.00
#
_symmetry.space_group_name_H-M   'P 1'
#
loop_
_entity.id
_entity.type
_entity.pdbx_description
1 polymer ?
#
loop_
_entity_poly.entity_id
_entity_poly.type
_entity_poly.pdbx_seq_one_letter_code
_entity_poly.pdbx_strand_id
1 'polypeptide(L)'
;AGSSGTAGSSGTSGSSGTSGEAGSSGTAGSSGTSGTGFNTISNNANNRIITAVTGNPNAGVAQANLTFDGNTLTLEKAYLQSNQVTLTANTTTTILDSVNTINVSMGITIEYIIMDIDATNMRGGTFMAVTNNTSVKVTETMTTDFGDTSDIELEGTLSGNDLRLQGVNNNASANYFIIYIARELSF
;
A
#
# COMPACT_ATOMS: atom_id res chain seq x y z
N ALA A 1 0.62 64.19 7.45
CA ALA A 1 -0.13 65.36 7.88
C ALA A 1 0.64 66.55 7.41
N GLY A 2 0.10 67.27 6.41
CA GLY A 2 0.72 68.50 5.95
C GLY A 2 0.26 69.67 6.81
N SER A 3 1.17 70.54 7.23
CA SER A 3 0.88 71.78 7.97
C SER A 3 0.23 72.80 7.05
N SER A 4 -0.85 73.42 7.49
CA SER A 4 -1.48 74.56 6.83
C SER A 4 -0.53 75.73 6.74
N GLY A 5 -0.24 76.17 5.53
CA GLY A 5 0.54 77.35 5.31
C GLY A 5 -0.31 78.62 5.57
N THR A 6 0.29 79.63 6.21
CA THR A 6 -0.25 80.97 6.46
C THR A 6 -0.56 81.65 5.13
N ALA A 7 -1.69 82.36 5.03
CA ALA A 7 -2.06 83.17 3.88
C ALA A 7 -1.02 84.28 3.66
N GLY A 8 -0.32 84.18 2.56
CA GLY A 8 0.62 85.19 2.13
C GLY A 8 -0.07 86.25 1.26
N SER A 9 0.36 87.46 1.33
CA SER A 9 -0.01 88.58 0.46
C SER A 9 0.10 88.19 -1.02
N SER A 10 -0.74 88.80 -1.87
CA SER A 10 -0.81 88.56 -3.29
C SER A 10 0.56 88.46 -3.91
N GLY A 11 0.99 87.22 -4.13
CA GLY A 11 2.24 86.89 -4.75
C GLY A 11 1.99 86.54 -6.19
N THR A 12 2.97 86.82 -6.99
CA THR A 12 3.13 86.41 -8.39
C THR A 12 2.69 84.97 -8.60
N SER A 13 2.02 84.68 -9.67
CA SER A 13 1.62 83.32 -10.10
C SER A 13 2.74 82.37 -9.88
N GLY A 14 2.54 81.45 -8.99
CA GLY A 14 3.52 80.39 -8.77
C GLY A 14 3.67 79.55 -10.05
N SER A 15 4.91 79.22 -10.42
CA SER A 15 5.20 78.27 -11.51
C SER A 15 4.52 76.95 -11.20
N SER A 16 3.87 76.38 -12.18
CA SER A 16 3.27 75.07 -12.07
C SER A 16 4.29 74.11 -11.46
N GLY A 17 3.91 73.53 -10.33
CA GLY A 17 4.75 72.46 -9.71
C GLY A 17 5.01 71.37 -10.73
N THR A 18 6.24 70.93 -10.81
CA THR A 18 6.63 69.75 -11.60
C THR A 18 5.82 68.57 -11.07
N SER A 19 5.21 67.82 -12.01
CA SER A 19 4.50 66.57 -11.64
C SER A 19 5.45 65.70 -10.84
N GLY A 20 5.00 65.24 -9.67
CA GLY A 20 5.77 64.27 -8.88
C GLY A 20 6.13 63.08 -9.75
N GLU A 21 7.36 62.58 -9.64
CA GLU A 21 7.77 61.34 -10.31
C GLU A 21 6.83 60.24 -9.89
N ALA A 22 6.45 59.38 -10.86
CA ALA A 22 5.69 58.18 -10.57
C ALA A 22 6.48 57.31 -9.59
N GLY A 23 5.87 56.94 -8.50
CA GLY A 23 6.48 56.01 -7.53
C GLY A 23 6.97 54.77 -8.25
N SER A 24 8.15 54.30 -7.91
CA SER A 24 8.70 53.05 -8.46
C SER A 24 7.76 51.90 -8.13
N SER A 25 7.44 51.10 -9.13
CA SER A 25 6.67 49.85 -8.92
C SER A 25 7.37 49.01 -7.85
N GLY A 26 6.61 48.59 -6.83
CA GLY A 26 7.13 47.66 -5.84
C GLY A 26 7.72 46.43 -6.53
N THR A 27 8.86 45.97 -6.04
CA THR A 27 9.47 44.71 -6.49
C THR A 27 8.46 43.59 -6.31
N ALA A 28 8.23 42.75 -7.35
CA ALA A 28 7.43 41.57 -7.26
C ALA A 28 7.96 40.69 -6.09
N GLY A 29 7.09 40.29 -5.22
CA GLY A 29 7.46 39.37 -4.13
C GLY A 29 8.11 38.13 -4.74
N SER A 30 9.20 37.67 -4.16
CA SER A 30 9.79 36.38 -4.57
C SER A 30 8.76 35.27 -4.42
N SER A 31 8.61 34.44 -5.43
CA SER A 31 7.81 33.22 -5.30
C SER A 31 8.26 32.43 -4.07
N GLY A 32 7.31 32.06 -3.22
CA GLY A 32 7.62 31.19 -2.09
C GLY A 32 8.37 29.98 -2.59
N THR A 33 9.44 29.58 -1.92
CA THR A 33 10.13 28.33 -2.21
C THR A 33 9.13 27.18 -2.05
N SER A 34 8.96 26.36 -3.09
CA SER A 34 8.21 25.12 -2.98
C SER A 34 8.68 24.36 -1.75
N GLY A 35 7.75 23.87 -0.94
CA GLY A 35 8.10 23.08 0.23
C GLY A 35 9.11 22.01 -0.20
N THR A 36 10.27 21.99 0.43
CA THR A 36 11.31 21.01 0.14
C THR A 36 10.86 19.66 0.69
N GLY A 37 10.37 18.78 -0.19
CA GLY A 37 10.28 17.35 0.11
C GLY A 37 11.68 16.75 0.23
N PHE A 38 11.80 15.44 0.14
CA PHE A 38 13.10 14.79 0.09
C PHE A 38 13.90 15.24 -1.15
N ASN A 39 14.96 15.99 -0.95
CA ASN A 39 15.86 16.42 -2.04
C ASN A 39 16.77 15.29 -2.51
N THR A 40 17.02 14.33 -1.64
CA THR A 40 17.86 13.17 -1.93
C THR A 40 17.20 11.92 -1.39
N ILE A 41 17.04 10.91 -2.24
CA ILE A 41 16.62 9.59 -1.85
C ILE A 41 17.76 8.65 -2.18
N SER A 42 18.41 8.09 -1.16
CA SER A 42 19.43 7.07 -1.33
C SER A 42 18.81 5.69 -1.47
N ASN A 43 19.54 4.77 -2.11
CA ASN A 43 19.11 3.38 -2.31
C ASN A 43 17.78 3.25 -3.08
N ASN A 44 17.52 4.20 -3.99
CA ASN A 44 16.29 4.27 -4.74
C ASN A 44 16.10 3.05 -5.65
N ALA A 45 15.01 2.34 -5.49
CA ALA A 45 14.54 1.27 -6.36
C ALA A 45 13.00 1.24 -6.28
N ASN A 46 12.38 0.58 -7.25
CA ASN A 46 10.93 0.48 -7.30
C ASN A 46 10.36 -0.17 -6.02
N ASN A 47 9.16 0.26 -5.65
CA ASN A 47 8.35 -0.32 -4.58
C ASN A 47 8.92 -0.19 -3.15
N ARG A 48 10.03 0.50 -2.95
CA ARG A 48 10.61 0.69 -1.63
C ARG A 48 9.88 1.75 -0.83
N ILE A 49 9.67 1.49 0.44
CA ILE A 49 9.17 2.49 1.39
C ILE A 49 10.32 3.41 1.79
N ILE A 50 10.05 4.72 1.73
CA ILE A 50 11.04 5.73 2.07
C ILE A 50 10.88 6.11 3.53
N THR A 51 11.97 6.07 4.28
CA THR A 51 12.03 6.56 5.66
C THR A 51 12.89 7.81 5.74
N ALA A 52 12.61 8.67 6.73
CA ALA A 52 13.41 9.86 6.98
C ALA A 52 14.80 9.50 7.52
N VAL A 53 15.79 10.30 7.16
CA VAL A 53 17.14 10.18 7.73
C VAL A 53 17.25 11.05 8.97
N THR A 54 17.68 10.46 10.10
CA THR A 54 17.91 11.20 11.33
C THR A 54 18.94 12.31 11.12
N GLY A 55 18.60 13.52 11.52
CA GLY A 55 19.48 14.69 11.41
C GLY A 55 19.52 15.34 10.01
N ASN A 56 18.82 14.80 9.04
CA ASN A 56 18.67 15.43 7.72
C ASN A 56 17.20 15.43 7.26
N PRO A 57 16.45 16.50 7.51
CA PRO A 57 15.00 16.53 7.21
C PRO A 57 14.68 16.47 5.72
N ASN A 58 15.66 16.72 4.85
CA ASN A 58 15.48 16.75 3.40
C ASN A 58 16.02 15.49 2.70
N ALA A 59 16.38 14.47 3.46
CA ALA A 59 16.85 13.20 2.91
C ALA A 59 15.95 12.04 3.32
N GLY A 60 15.73 11.13 2.39
CA GLY A 60 15.05 9.86 2.61
C GLY A 60 15.94 8.69 2.23
N VAL A 61 15.71 7.56 2.86
CA VAL A 61 16.31 6.27 2.49
C VAL A 61 15.20 5.34 2.03
N ALA A 62 15.31 4.80 0.83
CA ALA A 62 14.44 3.76 0.34
C ALA A 62 14.89 2.42 0.93
N GLN A 63 14.02 1.81 1.76
CA GLN A 63 14.35 0.61 2.50
C GLN A 63 14.39 -0.62 1.57
N ALA A 64 15.53 -1.32 1.54
CA ALA A 64 15.69 -2.50 0.68
C ALA A 64 14.77 -3.64 1.11
N ASN A 65 14.57 -3.79 2.42
CA ASN A 65 13.86 -4.89 3.06
C ASN A 65 12.44 -4.51 3.50
N LEU A 66 11.93 -3.37 3.03
CA LEU A 66 10.58 -2.90 3.29
C LEU A 66 10.01 -2.32 1.99
N THR A 67 9.21 -3.11 1.30
CA THR A 67 8.66 -2.74 -0.01
C THR A 67 7.15 -2.93 -0.05
N PHE A 68 6.49 -2.15 -0.92
CA PHE A 68 5.06 -2.29 -1.19
C PHE A 68 4.81 -2.14 -2.69
N ASP A 69 4.22 -3.15 -3.31
CA ASP A 69 3.95 -3.19 -4.76
C ASP A 69 2.52 -2.78 -5.15
N GLY A 70 1.74 -2.29 -4.18
CA GLY A 70 0.32 -1.98 -4.33
C GLY A 70 -0.60 -3.06 -3.75
N ASN A 71 -0.10 -4.25 -3.54
CA ASN A 71 -0.86 -5.41 -3.05
C ASN A 71 -0.16 -6.11 -1.89
N THR A 72 1.17 -6.20 -1.95
CA THR A 72 2.00 -6.95 -0.99
C THR A 72 2.95 -6.03 -0.26
N LEU A 73 2.94 -6.08 1.05
CA LEU A 73 3.96 -5.50 1.91
C LEU A 73 5.01 -6.57 2.23
N THR A 74 6.25 -6.35 1.81
CA THR A 74 7.38 -7.24 2.05
C THR A 74 8.28 -6.69 3.15
N LEU A 75 8.62 -7.52 4.12
CA LEU A 75 9.50 -7.22 5.24
C LEU A 75 10.59 -8.30 5.27
N GLU A 76 11.69 -8.13 4.56
CA GLU A 76 12.83 -9.05 4.50
C GLU A 76 12.46 -10.57 4.44
N LYS A 77 11.92 -11.11 5.54
CA LYS A 77 11.54 -12.52 5.69
C LYS A 77 10.05 -12.76 5.94
N ALA A 78 9.24 -11.73 5.74
CA ALA A 78 7.79 -11.80 5.90
C ALA A 78 7.09 -11.04 4.79
N TYR A 79 5.95 -11.57 4.38
CA TYR A 79 5.08 -10.96 3.37
C TYR A 79 3.68 -10.82 3.96
N LEU A 80 3.05 -9.68 3.73
CA LEU A 80 1.66 -9.43 4.06
C LEU A 80 0.94 -9.01 2.78
N GLN A 81 -0.05 -9.78 2.37
CA GLN A 81 -0.85 -9.48 1.18
C GLN A 81 -2.33 -9.75 1.39
N SER A 82 -3.17 -9.11 0.60
CA SER A 82 -4.60 -9.40 0.53
C SER A 82 -5.00 -9.60 -0.92
N ASN A 83 -5.92 -10.49 -1.16
CA ASN A 83 -6.43 -10.76 -2.50
C ASN A 83 -7.82 -11.40 -2.46
N GLN A 84 -8.46 -11.45 -3.62
CA GLN A 84 -9.67 -12.21 -3.88
C GLN A 84 -9.41 -13.16 -5.05
N VAL A 85 -9.78 -14.41 -4.89
CA VAL A 85 -9.64 -15.45 -5.91
C VAL A 85 -10.99 -16.14 -6.14
N THR A 86 -11.32 -16.45 -7.38
CA THR A 86 -12.50 -17.24 -7.72
C THR A 86 -12.14 -18.72 -7.69
N LEU A 87 -12.86 -19.49 -6.89
CA LEU A 87 -12.81 -20.94 -6.86
C LEU A 87 -13.86 -21.46 -7.86
N THR A 88 -13.42 -21.75 -9.07
CA THR A 88 -14.32 -22.22 -10.14
C THR A 88 -14.89 -23.60 -9.80
N ALA A 89 -16.17 -23.80 -10.14
CA ALA A 89 -16.88 -25.05 -9.92
C ALA A 89 -16.11 -26.24 -10.47
N ASN A 90 -16.06 -27.32 -9.71
CA ASN A 90 -15.42 -28.59 -10.07
C ASN A 90 -13.94 -28.46 -10.49
N THR A 91 -13.19 -27.55 -9.85
CA THR A 91 -11.75 -27.34 -10.11
C THR A 91 -10.95 -27.14 -8.83
N THR A 92 -9.64 -27.36 -8.97
CA THR A 92 -8.63 -26.91 -7.99
C THR A 92 -8.02 -25.60 -8.48
N THR A 93 -8.06 -24.58 -7.65
CA THR A 93 -7.55 -23.23 -7.96
C THR A 93 -6.39 -22.89 -7.03
N THR A 94 -5.28 -22.40 -7.57
CA THR A 94 -4.22 -21.85 -6.73
C THR A 94 -4.66 -20.50 -6.16
N ILE A 95 -4.68 -20.41 -4.84
CA ILE A 95 -5.02 -19.19 -4.09
C ILE A 95 -3.78 -18.35 -3.86
N LEU A 96 -2.71 -18.99 -3.42
CA LEU A 96 -1.44 -18.37 -3.10
C LEU A 96 -0.31 -19.31 -3.47
N ASP A 97 0.68 -18.79 -4.19
CA ASP A 97 1.90 -19.50 -4.56
C ASP A 97 3.09 -18.74 -3.97
N SER A 98 3.68 -19.33 -2.96
CA SER A 98 4.76 -18.72 -2.18
C SER A 98 6.09 -19.16 -2.75
N VAL A 99 6.86 -18.24 -3.31
CA VAL A 99 8.13 -18.54 -3.97
C VAL A 99 9.24 -18.76 -2.94
N ASN A 100 9.65 -20.00 -2.77
CA ASN A 100 10.79 -20.36 -1.93
C ASN A 100 12.05 -20.57 -2.77
N THR A 101 12.80 -19.53 -2.99
CA THR A 101 14.01 -19.58 -3.84
C THR A 101 15.23 -20.22 -3.19
N ILE A 102 15.20 -20.53 -1.89
CA ILE A 102 16.41 -20.89 -1.10
C ILE A 102 16.27 -22.17 -0.26
N ASN A 103 15.34 -23.06 -0.56
CA ASN A 103 15.18 -24.34 0.17
C ASN A 103 15.11 -24.20 1.70
N VAL A 104 14.43 -23.20 2.18
CA VAL A 104 14.23 -22.97 3.63
C VAL A 104 12.82 -23.40 4.04
N SER A 105 12.66 -23.68 5.31
CA SER A 105 11.34 -23.89 5.89
C SER A 105 10.52 -22.61 5.79
N MET A 106 9.24 -22.70 5.51
CA MET A 106 8.36 -21.57 5.45
C MET A 106 6.98 -21.90 5.99
N GLY A 107 6.25 -20.85 6.34
CA GLY A 107 4.88 -20.94 6.79
C GLY A 107 4.00 -19.88 6.15
N ILE A 108 2.78 -20.28 5.83
CA ILE A 108 1.72 -19.38 5.37
C ILE A 108 0.60 -19.44 6.39
N THR A 109 0.10 -18.28 6.79
CA THR A 109 -1.16 -18.17 7.54
C THR A 109 -2.08 -17.26 6.77
N ILE A 110 -3.30 -17.69 6.50
CA ILE A 110 -4.34 -16.83 5.95
C ILE A 110 -5.51 -16.70 6.92
N GLU A 111 -6.06 -15.50 7.00
CA GLU A 111 -7.41 -15.23 7.50
C GLU A 111 -8.30 -15.05 6.28
N TYR A 112 -9.41 -15.79 6.20
CA TYR A 112 -10.19 -15.84 4.98
C TYR A 112 -11.71 -15.79 5.23
N ILE A 113 -12.43 -15.37 4.19
CA ILE A 113 -13.86 -15.60 4.02
C ILE A 113 -14.06 -16.27 2.66
N ILE A 114 -14.77 -17.39 2.63
CA ILE A 114 -15.26 -18.06 1.43
C ILE A 114 -16.76 -17.80 1.32
N MET A 115 -17.23 -17.45 0.13
CA MET A 115 -18.65 -17.22 -0.14
C MET A 115 -19.01 -17.55 -1.59
N ASP A 116 -20.25 -17.95 -1.83
CA ASP A 116 -20.81 -17.98 -3.18
C ASP A 116 -21.18 -16.56 -3.67
N ILE A 117 -21.58 -16.45 -4.94
CA ILE A 117 -21.88 -15.15 -5.56
C ILE A 117 -23.04 -14.40 -4.88
N ASP A 118 -23.97 -15.14 -4.30
CA ASP A 118 -25.18 -14.58 -3.66
C ASP A 118 -24.99 -14.37 -2.15
N ALA A 119 -23.80 -14.74 -1.61
CA ALA A 119 -23.47 -14.74 -0.20
C ALA A 119 -24.47 -15.52 0.67
N THR A 120 -25.10 -16.55 0.11
CA THR A 120 -26.03 -17.45 0.80
C THR A 120 -25.29 -18.59 1.51
N ASN A 121 -24.14 -19.01 0.94
CA ASN A 121 -23.25 -20.00 1.48
C ASN A 121 -21.93 -19.33 1.81
N MET A 122 -21.57 -19.27 3.07
CA MET A 122 -20.40 -18.53 3.53
C MET A 122 -19.78 -19.13 4.78
N ARG A 123 -18.46 -19.16 4.84
CA ARG A 123 -17.70 -19.41 6.06
C ARG A 123 -16.46 -18.53 6.14
N GLY A 124 -15.97 -18.30 7.34
CA GLY A 124 -14.70 -17.63 7.58
C GLY A 124 -13.78 -18.46 8.46
N GLY A 125 -12.50 -18.21 8.42
CA GLY A 125 -11.57 -18.96 9.23
C GLY A 125 -10.13 -18.52 9.10
N THR A 126 -9.28 -19.33 9.73
CA THR A 126 -7.82 -19.24 9.62
C THR A 126 -7.30 -20.57 9.10
N PHE A 127 -6.50 -20.51 8.07
CA PHE A 127 -5.76 -21.66 7.54
C PHE A 127 -4.27 -21.41 7.72
N MET A 128 -3.56 -22.40 8.23
CA MET A 128 -2.11 -22.37 8.38
C MET A 128 -1.48 -23.58 7.68
N ALA A 129 -0.45 -23.32 6.88
CA ALA A 129 0.38 -24.35 6.28
C ALA A 129 1.85 -24.09 6.61
N VAL A 130 2.59 -25.13 6.94
CA VAL A 130 4.04 -25.07 7.14
C VAL A 130 4.71 -26.19 6.35
N THR A 131 5.92 -25.92 5.88
CA THR A 131 6.70 -26.90 5.15
C THR A 131 8.15 -26.94 5.62
N ASN A 132 8.75 -28.10 5.49
CA ASN A 132 10.20 -28.35 5.62
C ASN A 132 10.84 -28.70 4.27
N ASN A 133 10.22 -28.29 3.15
CA ASN A 133 10.58 -28.58 1.75
C ASN A 133 10.39 -30.05 1.30
N THR A 134 9.96 -30.93 2.17
CA THR A 134 9.67 -32.34 1.82
C THR A 134 8.23 -32.72 2.08
N SER A 135 7.58 -32.03 3.00
CA SER A 135 6.20 -32.25 3.38
C SER A 135 5.52 -30.98 3.84
N VAL A 136 4.22 -30.93 3.70
CA VAL A 136 3.37 -29.84 4.19
C VAL A 136 2.53 -30.36 5.36
N LYS A 137 2.38 -29.53 6.38
CA LYS A 137 1.42 -29.72 7.45
C LYS A 137 0.46 -28.56 7.45
N VAL A 138 -0.81 -28.86 7.60
CA VAL A 138 -1.88 -27.87 7.57
C VAL A 138 -2.75 -27.95 8.81
N THR A 139 -3.33 -26.83 9.17
CA THR A 139 -4.37 -26.70 10.18
C THR A 139 -5.36 -25.66 9.70
N GLU A 140 -6.64 -25.99 9.78
CA GLU A 140 -7.73 -25.06 9.51
C GLU A 140 -8.61 -24.93 10.77
N THR A 141 -8.99 -23.69 11.08
CA THR A 141 -10.02 -23.36 12.09
C THR A 141 -11.04 -22.48 11.43
N MET A 142 -12.29 -22.89 11.41
CA MET A 142 -13.35 -22.19 10.71
C MET A 142 -14.57 -21.94 11.60
N THR A 143 -15.39 -20.97 11.18
CA THR A 143 -16.69 -20.69 11.77
C THR A 143 -17.71 -21.78 11.38
N THR A 144 -18.86 -21.77 12.05
CA THR A 144 -20.03 -22.46 11.52
C THR A 144 -20.47 -21.78 10.22
N ASP A 145 -20.88 -22.56 9.23
CA ASP A 145 -21.28 -22.03 7.94
C ASP A 145 -22.64 -21.34 7.99
N PHE A 146 -22.79 -20.28 7.21
CA PHE A 146 -24.08 -19.87 6.71
C PHE A 146 -24.34 -20.67 5.43
N GLY A 147 -25.46 -21.42 5.37
CA GLY A 147 -25.73 -22.32 4.25
C GLY A 147 -24.78 -23.54 4.23
N ASP A 148 -24.32 -23.91 3.04
CA ASP A 148 -23.48 -25.09 2.83
C ASP A 148 -22.21 -24.73 2.04
N THR A 149 -21.06 -24.84 2.68
CA THR A 149 -19.75 -24.70 2.04
C THR A 149 -18.91 -25.99 2.08
N SER A 150 -19.56 -27.14 2.35
CA SER A 150 -18.88 -28.44 2.51
C SER A 150 -18.14 -28.92 1.26
N ASP A 151 -18.55 -28.42 0.10
CA ASP A 151 -17.88 -28.72 -1.18
C ASP A 151 -16.54 -27.98 -1.36
N ILE A 152 -16.18 -27.07 -0.47
CA ILE A 152 -14.96 -26.28 -0.58
C ILE A 152 -13.94 -26.76 0.44
N GLU A 153 -12.78 -27.17 -0.05
CA GLU A 153 -11.63 -27.58 0.77
C GLU A 153 -10.44 -26.65 0.53
N LEU A 154 -9.68 -26.36 1.57
CA LEU A 154 -8.40 -25.67 1.48
C LEU A 154 -7.26 -26.66 1.68
N GLU A 155 -6.28 -26.62 0.80
CA GLU A 155 -5.15 -27.54 0.82
C GLU A 155 -3.82 -26.77 0.78
N GLY A 156 -2.84 -27.31 1.49
CA GLY A 156 -1.44 -26.92 1.37
C GLY A 156 -0.65 -27.98 0.61
N THR A 157 0.01 -27.60 -0.47
CA THR A 157 0.79 -28.51 -1.32
C THR A 157 2.19 -27.98 -1.59
N LEU A 158 3.09 -28.82 -2.09
CA LEU A 158 4.38 -28.39 -2.62
C LEU A 158 4.37 -28.45 -4.15
N SER A 159 4.90 -27.40 -4.76
CA SER A 159 5.19 -27.34 -6.18
C SER A 159 6.67 -27.01 -6.37
N GLY A 160 7.50 -28.04 -6.55
CA GLY A 160 8.94 -27.88 -6.39
C GLY A 160 9.29 -27.57 -4.94
N ASN A 161 9.90 -26.40 -4.71
CA ASN A 161 10.22 -25.88 -3.37
C ASN A 161 9.20 -24.86 -2.84
N ASP A 162 8.18 -24.53 -3.64
CA ASP A 162 7.21 -23.52 -3.28
C ASP A 162 6.07 -24.14 -2.48
N LEU A 163 5.73 -23.51 -1.36
CA LEU A 163 4.53 -23.83 -0.61
C LEU A 163 3.33 -23.17 -1.31
N ARG A 164 2.38 -23.97 -1.71
CA ARG A 164 1.19 -23.54 -2.44
C ARG A 164 -0.06 -23.79 -1.61
N LEU A 165 -0.89 -22.76 -1.49
CA LEU A 165 -2.25 -22.87 -0.98
C LEU A 165 -3.22 -22.99 -2.15
N GLN A 166 -4.07 -24.00 -2.11
CA GLN A 166 -5.07 -24.29 -3.13
C GLN A 166 -6.47 -24.34 -2.51
N GLY A 167 -7.46 -23.96 -3.29
CA GLY A 167 -8.87 -24.19 -2.99
C GLY A 167 -9.43 -25.21 -3.95
N VAL A 168 -9.97 -26.29 -3.42
CA VAL A 168 -10.69 -27.33 -4.18
C VAL A 168 -12.18 -27.02 -4.07
N ASN A 169 -12.80 -26.77 -5.21
CA ASN A 169 -14.25 -26.60 -5.28
C ASN A 169 -14.86 -27.84 -5.93
N ASN A 170 -15.45 -28.70 -5.12
CA ASN A 170 -16.12 -29.94 -5.54
C ASN A 170 -17.58 -29.69 -5.95
N ASN A 171 -18.10 -28.47 -5.82
CA ASN A 171 -19.45 -28.13 -6.27
C ASN A 171 -19.54 -28.21 -7.80
N ALA A 172 -20.57 -28.88 -8.30
CA ALA A 172 -20.70 -29.15 -9.72
C ALA A 172 -21.03 -27.92 -10.58
N SER A 173 -21.57 -26.85 -10.00
CA SER A 173 -22.12 -25.73 -10.75
C SER A 173 -21.85 -24.35 -10.13
N ALA A 174 -21.65 -24.26 -8.83
CA ALA A 174 -21.47 -22.98 -8.14
C ALA A 174 -20.01 -22.59 -8.05
N ASN A 175 -19.71 -21.36 -8.44
CA ASN A 175 -18.43 -20.72 -8.15
C ASN A 175 -18.46 -20.07 -6.77
N TYR A 176 -17.33 -20.13 -6.10
CA TYR A 176 -17.11 -19.45 -4.83
C TYR A 176 -16.00 -18.43 -4.97
N PHE A 177 -15.98 -17.46 -4.06
CA PHE A 177 -14.89 -16.51 -3.91
C PHE A 177 -14.22 -16.74 -2.57
N ILE A 178 -12.91 -16.70 -2.55
CA ILE A 178 -12.13 -16.57 -1.34
C ILE A 178 -11.52 -15.18 -1.29
N ILE A 179 -11.79 -14.44 -0.21
CA ILE A 179 -11.15 -13.17 0.12
C ILE A 179 -10.27 -13.44 1.31
N TYR A 180 -9.01 -13.05 1.25
CA TYR A 180 -8.07 -13.39 2.32
C TYR A 180 -7.04 -12.30 2.58
N ILE A 181 -6.48 -12.36 3.79
CA ILE A 181 -5.23 -11.70 4.16
C ILE A 181 -4.22 -12.81 4.48
N ALA A 182 -3.10 -12.81 3.79
CA ALA A 182 -2.05 -13.80 3.97
C ALA A 182 -0.83 -13.19 4.66
N ARG A 183 -0.22 -13.98 5.54
CA ARG A 183 1.09 -13.74 6.15
C ARG A 183 1.99 -14.92 5.82
N GLU A 184 3.11 -14.63 5.20
CA GLU A 184 4.13 -15.62 4.88
C GLU A 184 5.40 -15.34 5.68
N LEU A 185 6.02 -16.39 6.18
CA LEU A 185 7.28 -16.34 6.92
C LEU A 185 8.25 -17.33 6.28
N SER A 186 9.48 -16.87 6.00
CA SER A 186 10.58 -17.72 5.54
C SER A 186 11.75 -17.65 6.54
N PHE A 187 12.43 -18.78 6.78
CA PHE A 187 13.49 -18.90 7.78
C PHE A 187 14.81 -19.30 7.13
#